data_0657bc353cc8e307f86791fedbfa7a84
#
_entry.id   0657bc353cc8e307f86791fedbfa7a84
#
_cell.length_a   1.000
_cell.length_b   1.000
_cell.length_c   1.000
_cell.angle_alpha   90.00
_cell.angle_beta   90.00
_cell.angle_gamma   90.00
#
_symmetry.space_group_name_H-M   'P 1'
#
loop_
_entity.id
_entity.type
_entity.pdbx_description
1 polymer ?
#
loop_
_entity_poly.entity_id
_entity_poly.type
_entity_poly.pdbx_seq_one_letter_code
_entity_poly.pdbx_strand_id
1 'polypeptide(L)'
;TTGTNPTASSAEYSAALNVLESAVWNVLIVDTNDTTIHQLVAAFIDRVYEAGSNSIAVVAEPKSVAIGTRMANAAAFNDEKIIYPLNGAYDAGGTLYDGYLLAARIGGMVAAIPSNQSLTHEVVRGMVRQAEPLTNTEIETALQSGCLVLSTNTSGQIWIEQGINTLITPSGNQDAGWKKIRRVKTRFELIDRISDTTAPLIGKVNNDSDGRAAIIAGANGVIKRMIGEKKLLDGTCIEDTS
;
A
#
# COMPACT_ATOMS: atom_id res chain seq x y z
N THR A 1 -23.65 -30.57 19.14
CA THR A 1 -23.75 -29.10 19.17
C THR A 1 -22.93 -28.55 18.05
N THR A 2 -23.58 -27.99 17.01
CA THR A 2 -22.95 -27.22 15.97
C THR A 2 -22.37 -25.94 16.60
N GLY A 3 -21.07 -25.76 16.53
CA GLY A 3 -20.43 -24.51 16.93
C GLY A 3 -20.91 -23.37 16.04
N THR A 4 -21.17 -22.20 16.61
CA THR A 4 -21.43 -20.96 15.86
C THR A 4 -20.12 -20.20 15.73
N ASN A 5 -19.79 -19.76 14.51
CA ASN A 5 -18.71 -18.79 14.33
C ASN A 5 -19.11 -17.48 15.00
N PRO A 6 -18.30 -16.96 15.96
CA PRO A 6 -18.58 -15.64 16.51
C PRO A 6 -18.42 -14.58 15.40
N THR A 7 -19.27 -13.58 15.43
CA THR A 7 -19.09 -12.39 14.57
C THR A 7 -18.10 -11.46 15.26
N ALA A 8 -16.97 -11.19 14.62
CA ALA A 8 -16.01 -10.23 15.14
C ALA A 8 -16.58 -8.81 14.99
N SER A 9 -16.54 -8.02 16.05
CA SER A 9 -16.93 -6.62 16.09
C SER A 9 -15.72 -5.69 15.93
N SER A 10 -15.97 -4.39 15.84
CA SER A 10 -14.89 -3.38 15.80
C SER A 10 -13.93 -3.47 17.01
N ALA A 11 -14.41 -3.95 18.16
CA ALA A 11 -13.58 -4.11 19.36
C ALA A 11 -12.55 -5.24 19.18
N GLU A 12 -12.95 -6.38 18.63
CA GLU A 12 -12.04 -7.50 18.36
C GLU A 12 -11.02 -7.13 17.28
N TYR A 13 -11.44 -6.44 16.21
CA TYR A 13 -10.50 -5.93 15.20
C TYR A 13 -9.51 -4.93 15.80
N SER A 14 -9.97 -3.98 16.62
CA SER A 14 -9.09 -3.04 17.33
C SER A 14 -8.10 -3.76 18.24
N ALA A 15 -8.54 -4.79 18.98
CA ALA A 15 -7.66 -5.58 19.81
C ALA A 15 -6.59 -6.32 18.98
N ALA A 16 -6.97 -6.92 17.85
CA ALA A 16 -6.03 -7.58 16.93
C ALA A 16 -5.01 -6.60 16.33
N LEU A 17 -5.46 -5.40 15.90
CA LEU A 17 -4.59 -4.35 15.38
C LEU A 17 -3.57 -3.88 16.44
N ASN A 18 -3.98 -3.75 17.70
CA ASN A 18 -3.07 -3.38 18.79
C ASN A 18 -1.98 -4.45 19.03
N VAL A 19 -2.28 -5.72 18.82
CA VAL A 19 -1.25 -6.79 18.87
C VAL A 19 -0.27 -6.65 17.72
N LEU A 20 -0.74 -6.31 16.52
CA LEU A 20 0.12 -6.09 15.34
C LEU A 20 1.07 -4.91 15.50
N GLU A 21 0.78 -3.94 16.36
CA GLU A 21 1.64 -2.77 16.60
C GLU A 21 3.03 -3.15 17.10
N SER A 22 3.16 -4.30 17.81
CA SER A 22 4.45 -4.82 18.29
C SER A 22 5.18 -5.72 17.29
N ALA A 23 4.60 -6.01 16.13
CA ALA A 23 5.17 -6.89 15.12
C ALA A 23 5.75 -6.11 13.94
N VAL A 24 6.70 -6.71 13.23
CA VAL A 24 7.26 -6.15 11.97
C VAL A 24 6.51 -6.74 10.79
N TRP A 25 5.87 -5.89 10.02
CA TRP A 25 5.12 -6.25 8.81
C TRP A 25 5.07 -5.07 7.84
N ASN A 26 4.79 -5.32 6.55
CA ASN A 26 4.80 -4.28 5.51
C ASN A 26 3.44 -4.08 4.84
N VAL A 27 2.61 -5.11 4.80
CA VAL A 27 1.28 -5.05 4.16
C VAL A 27 0.24 -5.65 5.07
N LEU A 28 -0.83 -4.90 5.32
CA LEU A 28 -1.98 -5.32 6.12
C LEU A 28 -3.19 -5.58 5.22
N ILE A 29 -3.87 -6.68 5.49
CA ILE A 29 -5.14 -7.06 4.87
C ILE A 29 -6.07 -7.50 5.99
N VAL A 30 -7.36 -7.18 5.87
CA VAL A 30 -8.40 -7.65 6.81
C VAL A 30 -9.39 -8.55 6.08
N ASP A 31 -9.95 -9.50 6.80
CA ASP A 31 -10.86 -10.54 6.31
C ASP A 31 -12.33 -10.11 6.35
N THR A 32 -12.60 -8.83 6.13
CA THR A 32 -13.95 -8.28 6.19
C THR A 32 -14.20 -7.27 5.07
N ASN A 33 -15.49 -7.13 4.71
CA ASN A 33 -15.98 -6.12 3.78
C ASN A 33 -16.63 -4.92 4.49
N ASP A 34 -16.54 -4.86 5.83
CA ASP A 34 -17.15 -3.79 6.62
C ASP A 34 -16.32 -2.50 6.51
N THR A 35 -16.94 -1.47 5.97
CA THR A 35 -16.31 -0.15 5.79
C THR A 35 -15.92 0.50 7.11
N THR A 36 -16.61 0.19 8.22
CA THR A 36 -16.24 0.67 9.56
C THR A 36 -14.88 0.09 9.96
N ILE A 37 -14.65 -1.19 9.68
CA ILE A 37 -13.36 -1.83 9.94
C ILE A 37 -12.28 -1.30 9.00
N HIS A 38 -12.62 -1.03 7.72
CA HIS A 38 -11.68 -0.40 6.80
C HIS A 38 -11.20 0.97 7.30
N GLN A 39 -12.08 1.78 7.90
CA GLN A 39 -11.71 3.06 8.52
C GLN A 39 -10.83 2.86 9.77
N LEU A 40 -11.10 1.84 10.58
CA LEU A 40 -10.23 1.47 11.71
C LEU A 40 -8.83 1.08 11.24
N VAL A 41 -8.74 0.33 10.14
CA VAL A 41 -7.46 -0.05 9.51
C VAL A 41 -6.71 1.19 9.04
N ALA A 42 -7.38 2.14 8.38
CA ALA A 42 -6.74 3.39 7.94
C ALA A 42 -6.18 4.19 9.13
N ALA A 43 -6.98 4.39 10.17
CA ALA A 43 -6.55 5.08 11.39
C ALA A 43 -5.40 4.35 12.10
N PHE A 44 -5.39 3.01 12.06
CA PHE A 44 -4.28 2.22 12.60
C PHE A 44 -3.00 2.42 11.78
N ILE A 45 -3.08 2.40 10.45
CA ILE A 45 -1.95 2.65 9.54
C ILE A 45 -1.34 4.03 9.79
N ASP A 46 -2.17 5.06 9.96
CA ASP A 46 -1.69 6.41 10.31
C ASP A 46 -0.94 6.42 11.64
N ARG A 47 -1.52 5.81 12.66
CA ARG A 47 -0.92 5.73 13.99
C ARG A 47 0.44 5.03 14.00
N VAL A 48 0.57 3.88 13.33
CA VAL A 48 1.84 3.15 13.28
C VAL A 48 2.86 3.86 12.39
N TYR A 49 2.41 4.58 11.36
CA TYR A 49 3.26 5.41 10.54
C TYR A 49 3.86 6.59 11.33
N GLU A 50 3.05 7.28 12.15
CA GLU A 50 3.52 8.33 13.06
C GLU A 50 4.51 7.79 14.10
N ALA A 51 4.35 6.52 14.50
CA ALA A 51 5.28 5.81 15.37
C ALA A 51 6.55 5.32 14.66
N GLY A 52 6.68 5.55 13.34
CA GLY A 52 7.86 5.20 12.54
C GLY A 52 7.79 3.85 11.80
N SER A 53 6.62 3.20 11.77
CA SER A 53 6.42 1.94 11.04
C SER A 53 5.88 2.21 9.63
N ASN A 54 6.63 1.86 8.61
CA ASN A 54 6.29 2.09 7.21
C ASN A 54 5.50 0.93 6.62
N SER A 55 4.17 1.05 6.56
CA SER A 55 3.27 -0.02 6.14
C SER A 55 2.16 0.46 5.23
N ILE A 56 1.57 -0.47 4.48
CA ILE A 56 0.50 -0.24 3.51
C ILE A 56 -0.66 -1.17 3.86
N ALA A 57 -1.90 -0.68 3.78
CA ALA A 57 -3.08 -1.54 3.87
C ALA A 57 -3.77 -1.67 2.52
N VAL A 58 -4.39 -2.85 2.31
CA VAL A 58 -5.24 -3.11 1.15
C VAL A 58 -6.62 -3.48 1.66
N VAL A 59 -7.62 -2.70 1.28
CA VAL A 59 -9.03 -2.91 1.64
C VAL A 59 -9.89 -2.84 0.40
N ALA A 60 -10.97 -3.60 0.36
CA ALA A 60 -11.88 -3.61 -0.78
C ALA A 60 -13.30 -4.00 -0.35
N GLU A 61 -14.29 -3.57 -1.10
CA GLU A 61 -15.68 -3.93 -0.93
C GLU A 61 -16.16 -4.86 -2.05
N PRO A 62 -17.17 -5.73 -1.78
CA PRO A 62 -17.65 -6.68 -2.77
C PRO A 62 -18.50 -5.99 -3.85
N LYS A 63 -18.68 -6.65 -4.97
CA LYS A 63 -19.49 -6.14 -6.09
C LYS A 63 -20.96 -5.97 -5.77
N SER A 64 -21.46 -6.48 -4.64
CA SER A 64 -22.80 -6.22 -4.15
C SER A 64 -23.02 -4.77 -3.71
N VAL A 65 -21.93 -4.05 -3.40
CA VAL A 65 -21.95 -2.60 -3.18
C VAL A 65 -21.85 -1.89 -4.53
N ALA A 66 -22.72 -0.92 -4.77
CA ALA A 66 -22.74 -0.18 -6.03
C ALA A 66 -21.36 0.45 -6.35
N ILE A 67 -20.93 0.38 -7.60
CA ILE A 67 -19.59 0.80 -8.01
C ILE A 67 -19.31 2.27 -7.68
N GLY A 68 -20.29 3.16 -7.85
CA GLY A 68 -20.15 4.57 -7.48
C GLY A 68 -19.94 4.78 -5.98
N THR A 69 -20.58 3.95 -5.14
CA THR A 69 -20.38 3.97 -3.68
C THR A 69 -18.97 3.52 -3.35
N ARG A 70 -18.47 2.42 -3.95
CA ARG A 70 -17.11 1.95 -3.76
C ARG A 70 -16.06 2.99 -4.18
N MET A 71 -16.27 3.69 -5.31
CA MET A 71 -15.40 4.80 -5.74
C MET A 71 -15.43 5.96 -4.75
N ALA A 72 -16.58 6.32 -4.20
CA ALA A 72 -16.69 7.35 -3.18
C ALA A 72 -15.99 6.96 -1.86
N ASN A 73 -16.14 5.71 -1.45
CA ASN A 73 -15.47 5.18 -0.26
C ASN A 73 -13.94 5.15 -0.43
N ALA A 74 -13.44 4.76 -1.61
CA ALA A 74 -12.01 4.83 -1.92
C ALA A 74 -11.48 6.27 -1.88
N ALA A 75 -12.20 7.21 -2.49
CA ALA A 75 -11.84 8.62 -2.52
C ALA A 75 -11.82 9.27 -1.11
N ALA A 76 -12.66 8.77 -0.21
CA ALA A 76 -12.73 9.26 1.17
C ALA A 76 -11.48 8.96 2.00
N PHE A 77 -10.70 7.92 1.67
CA PHE A 77 -9.40 7.66 2.31
C PHE A 77 -8.38 8.75 1.97
N ASN A 78 -8.24 9.07 0.69
CA ASN A 78 -7.28 10.07 0.19
C ASN A 78 -5.87 9.92 0.82
N ASP A 79 -5.37 8.69 0.88
CA ASP A 79 -4.16 8.30 1.61
C ASP A 79 -3.21 7.47 0.72
N GLU A 80 -1.92 7.82 0.72
CA GLU A 80 -0.90 7.08 -0.04
C GLU A 80 -0.60 5.68 0.53
N LYS A 81 -0.99 5.40 1.77
CA LYS A 81 -0.76 4.13 2.46
C LYS A 81 -1.91 3.14 2.28
N ILE A 82 -3.04 3.59 1.70
CA ILE A 82 -4.23 2.75 1.50
C ILE A 82 -4.40 2.43 0.02
N ILE A 83 -4.57 1.15 -0.30
CA ILE A 83 -4.84 0.66 -1.66
C ILE A 83 -6.25 0.11 -1.68
N TYR A 84 -7.03 0.50 -2.70
CA TYR A 84 -8.43 0.09 -2.84
C TYR A 84 -8.68 -0.55 -4.21
N PRO A 85 -8.62 -1.90 -4.34
CA PRO A 85 -9.07 -2.62 -5.53
C PRO A 85 -10.58 -2.49 -5.70
N LEU A 86 -11.03 -2.05 -6.90
CA LEU A 86 -12.42 -1.68 -7.14
C LEU A 86 -13.27 -2.86 -7.61
N ASN A 87 -12.87 -3.50 -8.70
CA ASN A 87 -13.62 -4.54 -9.39
C ASN A 87 -12.95 -5.90 -9.23
N GLY A 88 -13.77 -6.93 -9.05
CA GLY A 88 -13.30 -8.28 -8.84
C GLY A 88 -12.98 -9.03 -10.14
N ALA A 89 -12.51 -10.25 -9.98
CA ALA A 89 -12.25 -11.19 -11.07
C ALA A 89 -12.61 -12.62 -10.66
N TYR A 90 -12.84 -13.48 -11.67
CA TYR A 90 -13.06 -14.92 -11.48
C TYR A 90 -11.80 -15.69 -11.85
N ASP A 91 -11.55 -16.76 -11.11
CA ASP A 91 -10.56 -17.77 -11.50
C ASP A 91 -11.12 -18.76 -12.55
N ALA A 92 -10.28 -19.70 -13.00
CA ALA A 92 -10.67 -20.74 -13.95
C ALA A 92 -11.72 -21.73 -13.37
N GLY A 93 -11.82 -21.86 -12.07
CA GLY A 93 -12.82 -22.67 -11.37
C GLY A 93 -14.16 -21.96 -11.21
N GLY A 94 -14.25 -20.68 -11.60
CA GLY A 94 -15.45 -19.85 -11.43
C GLY A 94 -15.59 -19.22 -10.05
N THR A 95 -14.56 -19.28 -9.20
CA THR A 95 -14.55 -18.62 -7.90
C THR A 95 -14.41 -17.11 -8.09
N LEU A 96 -15.31 -16.36 -7.46
CA LEU A 96 -15.24 -14.90 -7.45
C LEU A 96 -14.25 -14.42 -6.39
N TYR A 97 -13.32 -13.59 -6.83
CA TYR A 97 -12.42 -12.81 -5.96
C TYR A 97 -12.84 -11.34 -6.02
N ASP A 98 -13.60 -10.89 -5.01
CA ASP A 98 -13.97 -9.51 -4.76
C ASP A 98 -13.86 -9.19 -3.26
N GLY A 99 -14.12 -7.95 -2.85
CA GLY A 99 -13.98 -7.53 -1.46
C GLY A 99 -12.65 -7.96 -0.85
N TYR A 100 -12.68 -8.46 0.38
CA TYR A 100 -11.48 -8.85 1.12
C TYR A 100 -10.66 -9.96 0.43
N LEU A 101 -11.28 -10.85 -0.36
CA LEU A 101 -10.53 -11.87 -1.13
C LEU A 101 -9.69 -11.24 -2.22
N LEU A 102 -10.22 -10.20 -2.89
CA LEU A 102 -9.44 -9.42 -3.86
C LEU A 102 -8.35 -8.60 -3.15
N ALA A 103 -8.69 -7.97 -2.01
CA ALA A 103 -7.72 -7.26 -1.20
C ALA A 103 -6.54 -8.15 -0.79
N ALA A 104 -6.82 -9.40 -0.38
CA ALA A 104 -5.79 -10.39 -0.05
C ALA A 104 -4.91 -10.72 -1.26
N ARG A 105 -5.51 -10.90 -2.45
CA ARG A 105 -4.78 -11.18 -3.68
C ARG A 105 -3.86 -10.04 -4.08
N ILE A 106 -4.37 -8.82 -4.10
CA ILE A 106 -3.60 -7.62 -4.45
C ILE A 106 -2.56 -7.30 -3.39
N GLY A 107 -2.90 -7.45 -2.09
CA GLY A 107 -1.96 -7.27 -0.99
C GLY A 107 -0.76 -8.20 -1.07
N GLY A 108 -0.98 -9.47 -1.44
CA GLY A 108 0.11 -10.41 -1.71
C GLY A 108 1.01 -9.95 -2.87
N MET A 109 0.44 -9.39 -3.95
CA MET A 109 1.21 -8.82 -5.06
C MET A 109 1.99 -7.56 -4.62
N VAL A 110 1.36 -6.67 -3.82
CA VAL A 110 2.03 -5.49 -3.25
C VAL A 110 3.20 -5.90 -2.36
N ALA A 111 3.03 -6.92 -1.52
CA ALA A 111 4.10 -7.41 -0.65
C ALA A 111 5.27 -8.01 -1.45
N ALA A 112 4.98 -8.79 -2.48
CA ALA A 112 5.96 -9.55 -3.24
C ALA A 112 6.77 -8.71 -4.24
N ILE A 113 6.18 -7.65 -4.83
CA ILE A 113 6.84 -6.87 -5.88
C ILE A 113 7.98 -6.02 -5.29
N PRO A 114 9.18 -6.01 -5.90
CA PRO A 114 10.27 -5.12 -5.47
C PRO A 114 9.89 -3.64 -5.62
N SER A 115 10.45 -2.77 -4.77
CA SER A 115 10.12 -1.34 -4.76
C SER A 115 10.53 -0.57 -6.03
N ASN A 116 11.42 -1.14 -6.86
CA ASN A 116 11.79 -0.57 -8.16
C ASN A 116 10.86 -0.99 -9.30
N GLN A 117 9.86 -1.82 -9.05
CA GLN A 117 8.88 -2.27 -10.03
C GLN A 117 7.50 -1.70 -9.74
N SER A 118 6.66 -1.60 -10.78
CA SER A 118 5.29 -1.11 -10.68
C SER A 118 4.30 -2.26 -10.84
N LEU A 119 3.19 -2.19 -10.13
CA LEU A 119 2.04 -3.07 -10.38
C LEU A 119 1.24 -2.67 -11.65
N THR A 120 1.55 -1.53 -12.27
CA THR A 120 0.90 -1.13 -13.52
C THR A 120 1.16 -2.18 -14.61
N HIS A 121 0.10 -2.68 -15.21
CA HIS A 121 0.09 -3.73 -16.23
C HIS A 121 0.63 -5.09 -15.73
N GLU A 122 0.75 -5.27 -14.41
CA GLU A 122 1.09 -6.58 -13.85
C GLU A 122 -0.12 -7.52 -13.95
N VAL A 123 0.11 -8.73 -14.47
CA VAL A 123 -0.94 -9.73 -14.66
C VAL A 123 -1.35 -10.34 -13.30
N VAL A 124 -2.63 -10.34 -12.99
CA VAL A 124 -3.19 -11.01 -11.83
C VAL A 124 -3.34 -12.50 -12.14
N ARG A 125 -2.25 -13.24 -11.94
CA ARG A 125 -2.16 -14.66 -12.31
C ARG A 125 -3.27 -15.48 -11.66
N GLY A 126 -3.85 -16.41 -12.43
CA GLY A 126 -4.96 -17.26 -11.98
C GLY A 126 -6.34 -16.66 -12.19
N MET A 127 -6.44 -15.38 -12.53
CA MET A 127 -7.69 -14.72 -12.91
C MET A 127 -7.90 -14.83 -14.42
N VAL A 128 -9.12 -15.18 -14.84
CA VAL A 128 -9.45 -15.43 -16.26
C VAL A 128 -10.53 -14.48 -16.80
N ARG A 129 -11.31 -13.84 -15.94
CA ARG A 129 -12.41 -12.97 -16.36
C ARG A 129 -12.72 -11.92 -15.29
N GLN A 130 -12.95 -10.68 -15.71
CA GLN A 130 -13.45 -9.63 -14.82
C GLN A 130 -14.84 -10.01 -14.26
N ALA A 131 -15.10 -9.65 -13.01
CA ALA A 131 -16.43 -9.80 -12.41
C ALA A 131 -17.36 -8.66 -12.85
N GLU A 132 -16.80 -7.47 -13.06
CA GLU A 132 -17.49 -6.27 -13.52
C GLU A 132 -16.60 -5.60 -14.59
N PRO A 133 -16.82 -5.88 -15.89
CA PRO A 133 -16.15 -5.19 -16.98
C PRO A 133 -16.52 -3.70 -16.98
N LEU A 134 -15.51 -2.83 -17.08
CA LEU A 134 -15.66 -1.40 -17.10
C LEU A 134 -15.34 -0.85 -18.49
N THR A 135 -16.06 0.17 -18.92
CA THR A 135 -15.72 0.98 -20.08
C THR A 135 -14.48 1.85 -19.80
N ASN A 136 -13.84 2.35 -20.85
CA ASN A 136 -12.66 3.22 -20.69
C ASN A 136 -12.97 4.47 -19.84
N THR A 137 -14.15 5.06 -19.99
CA THR A 137 -14.58 6.23 -19.21
C THR A 137 -14.78 5.87 -17.74
N GLU A 138 -15.34 4.69 -17.44
CA GLU A 138 -15.49 4.21 -16.06
C GLU A 138 -14.15 3.88 -15.42
N ILE A 139 -13.22 3.28 -16.18
CA ILE A 139 -11.83 3.05 -15.74
C ILE A 139 -11.17 4.38 -15.37
N GLU A 140 -11.25 5.37 -16.25
CA GLU A 140 -10.67 6.69 -16.01
C GLU A 140 -11.25 7.35 -14.74
N THR A 141 -12.58 7.33 -14.59
CA THR A 141 -13.28 7.86 -13.42
C THR A 141 -12.85 7.13 -12.13
N ALA A 142 -12.73 5.81 -12.18
CA ALA A 142 -12.29 5.01 -11.04
C ALA A 142 -10.84 5.32 -10.66
N LEU A 143 -9.93 5.45 -11.62
CA LEU A 143 -8.54 5.84 -11.37
C LEU A 143 -8.44 7.25 -10.77
N GLN A 144 -9.27 8.19 -11.21
CA GLN A 144 -9.35 9.54 -10.64
C GLN A 144 -9.86 9.53 -9.20
N SER A 145 -10.70 8.55 -8.85
CA SER A 145 -11.21 8.31 -7.48
C SER A 145 -10.22 7.54 -6.59
N GLY A 146 -8.99 7.26 -7.05
CA GLY A 146 -7.98 6.56 -6.27
C GLY A 146 -8.16 5.04 -6.21
N CYS A 147 -8.97 4.46 -7.09
CA CYS A 147 -9.20 3.02 -7.15
C CYS A 147 -8.13 2.31 -8.00
N LEU A 148 -7.64 1.17 -7.51
CA LEU A 148 -6.90 0.23 -8.33
C LEU A 148 -7.90 -0.60 -9.15
N VAL A 149 -7.78 -0.58 -10.48
CA VAL A 149 -8.72 -1.20 -11.41
C VAL A 149 -8.10 -2.41 -12.09
N LEU A 150 -8.88 -3.49 -12.20
CA LEU A 150 -8.55 -4.64 -13.04
C LEU A 150 -9.20 -4.48 -14.41
N SER A 151 -8.44 -4.73 -15.47
CA SER A 151 -8.95 -4.76 -16.85
C SER A 151 -8.44 -5.99 -17.58
N THR A 152 -8.89 -6.19 -18.81
CA THR A 152 -8.44 -7.29 -19.66
C THR A 152 -7.53 -6.73 -20.77
N ASN A 153 -6.30 -7.23 -20.86
CA ASN A 153 -5.37 -6.83 -21.88
C ASN A 153 -5.71 -7.46 -23.25
N THR A 154 -4.99 -7.06 -24.30
CA THR A 154 -5.18 -7.57 -25.67
C THR A 154 -4.94 -9.07 -25.81
N SER A 155 -4.21 -9.70 -24.88
CA SER A 155 -3.99 -11.15 -24.83
C SER A 155 -5.05 -11.90 -24.01
N GLY A 156 -6.10 -11.22 -23.54
CA GLY A 156 -7.17 -11.81 -22.74
C GLY A 156 -6.82 -12.04 -21.26
N GLN A 157 -5.69 -11.53 -20.78
CA GLN A 157 -5.26 -11.70 -19.40
C GLN A 157 -5.82 -10.56 -18.52
N ILE A 158 -6.17 -10.89 -17.28
CA ILE A 158 -6.55 -9.88 -16.28
C ILE A 158 -5.29 -9.23 -15.72
N TRP A 159 -5.21 -7.92 -15.81
CA TRP A 159 -4.10 -7.14 -15.30
C TRP A 159 -4.56 -5.94 -14.47
N ILE A 160 -3.63 -5.31 -13.77
CA ILE A 160 -3.84 -4.06 -13.05
C ILE A 160 -3.62 -2.90 -14.01
N GLU A 161 -4.62 -2.04 -14.17
CA GLU A 161 -4.56 -0.91 -15.11
C GLU A 161 -3.50 0.12 -14.68
N GLN A 162 -3.51 0.51 -13.41
CA GLN A 162 -2.48 1.34 -12.80
C GLN A 162 -2.22 0.93 -11.35
N GLY A 163 -0.94 0.84 -10.98
CA GLY A 163 -0.50 0.59 -9.60
C GLY A 163 -0.57 1.86 -8.75
N ILE A 164 -1.78 2.25 -8.35
CA ILE A 164 -2.06 3.46 -7.56
C ILE A 164 -2.69 3.13 -6.22
N ASN A 165 -2.55 4.06 -5.28
CA ASN A 165 -3.19 4.10 -3.97
C ASN A 165 -4.40 5.05 -4.00
N THR A 166 -5.04 5.27 -2.84
CA THR A 166 -6.25 6.10 -2.74
C THR A 166 -5.97 7.60 -2.68
N LEU A 167 -4.71 8.06 -2.67
CA LEU A 167 -4.39 9.48 -2.67
C LEU A 167 -4.88 10.15 -3.96
N ILE A 168 -5.82 11.07 -3.86
CA ILE A 168 -6.35 11.84 -4.98
C ILE A 168 -5.92 13.31 -4.93
N THR A 169 -5.82 13.86 -3.73
CA THR A 169 -5.41 15.25 -3.50
C THR A 169 -4.14 15.29 -2.67
N PRO A 170 -2.96 15.41 -3.29
CA PRO A 170 -1.70 15.58 -2.57
C PRO A 170 -1.73 16.82 -1.67
N SER A 171 -1.10 16.76 -0.51
CA SER A 171 -1.01 17.86 0.45
C SER A 171 0.42 18.08 0.93
N GLY A 172 0.71 19.27 1.45
CA GLY A 172 2.05 19.60 1.94
C GLY A 172 3.13 19.47 0.87
N ASN A 173 4.14 18.66 1.13
CA ASN A 173 5.28 18.41 0.23
C ASN A 173 5.05 17.23 -0.74
N GLN A 174 3.82 16.75 -0.86
CA GLN A 174 3.49 15.67 -1.78
C GLN A 174 3.27 16.20 -3.20
N ASP A 175 3.78 15.49 -4.19
CA ASP A 175 3.45 15.70 -5.60
C ASP A 175 2.58 14.54 -6.14
N ALA A 176 2.18 14.61 -7.41
CA ALA A 176 1.37 13.58 -8.05
C ALA A 176 2.00 12.18 -8.05
N GLY A 177 3.31 12.07 -7.85
CA GLY A 177 3.99 10.78 -7.78
C GLY A 177 3.65 9.97 -6.54
N TRP A 178 3.18 10.61 -5.46
CA TRP A 178 2.74 9.93 -4.24
C TRP A 178 1.49 9.06 -4.45
N LYS A 179 0.74 9.27 -5.52
CA LYS A 179 -0.35 8.39 -5.96
C LYS A 179 0.13 7.00 -6.41
N LYS A 180 1.42 6.81 -6.64
CA LYS A 180 1.98 5.55 -7.16
C LYS A 180 2.50 4.66 -6.03
N ILE A 181 1.96 3.44 -5.93
CA ILE A 181 2.36 2.42 -4.95
C ILE A 181 3.88 2.22 -4.95
N ARG A 182 4.49 2.11 -6.15
CA ARG A 182 5.94 1.96 -6.31
C ARG A 182 6.71 3.06 -5.56
N ARG A 183 6.30 4.33 -5.70
CA ARG A 183 7.02 5.45 -5.11
C ARG A 183 6.92 5.44 -3.58
N VAL A 184 5.74 5.12 -3.06
CA VAL A 184 5.52 4.97 -1.60
C VAL A 184 6.40 3.84 -1.06
N LYS A 185 6.38 2.67 -1.70
CA LYS A 185 7.25 1.54 -1.31
C LYS A 185 8.74 1.88 -1.35
N THR A 186 9.20 2.59 -2.39
CA THR A 186 10.60 3.01 -2.49
C THR A 186 10.97 3.96 -1.35
N ARG A 187 10.09 4.90 -1.01
CA ARG A 187 10.29 5.83 0.09
C ARG A 187 10.34 5.10 1.43
N PHE A 188 9.41 4.19 1.69
CA PHE A 188 9.38 3.40 2.92
C PHE A 188 10.65 2.57 3.08
N GLU A 189 11.06 1.87 2.02
CA GLU A 189 12.32 1.12 2.04
C GLU A 189 13.54 2.01 2.27
N LEU A 190 13.57 3.22 1.72
CA LEU A 190 14.66 4.18 1.96
C LEU A 190 14.72 4.59 3.43
N ILE A 191 13.58 4.94 4.01
CA ILE A 191 13.48 5.35 5.42
C ILE A 191 13.92 4.20 6.34
N ASP A 192 13.40 2.99 6.12
CA ASP A 192 13.73 1.81 6.92
C ASP A 192 15.23 1.51 6.87
N ARG A 193 15.82 1.46 5.66
CA ARG A 193 17.26 1.19 5.48
C ARG A 193 18.16 2.26 6.11
N ILE A 194 17.76 3.54 6.03
CA ILE A 194 18.50 4.61 6.69
C ILE A 194 18.40 4.45 8.20
N SER A 195 17.20 4.22 8.74
CA SER A 195 16.97 4.00 10.16
C SER A 195 17.79 2.82 10.69
N ASP A 196 17.75 1.67 10.01
CA ASP A 196 18.51 0.48 10.40
C ASP A 196 20.03 0.72 10.38
N THR A 197 20.50 1.55 9.43
CA THR A 197 21.95 1.86 9.30
C THR A 197 22.40 2.86 10.35
N THR A 198 21.57 3.83 10.71
CA THR A 198 21.95 4.94 11.60
C THR A 198 21.60 4.68 13.06
N ALA A 199 20.55 3.90 13.36
CA ALA A 199 20.16 3.57 14.74
C ALA A 199 21.29 3.02 15.61
N PRO A 200 22.20 2.14 15.13
CA PRO A 200 23.32 1.66 15.94
C PRO A 200 24.35 2.74 16.29
N LEU A 201 24.34 3.89 15.63
CA LEU A 201 25.24 5.02 15.90
C LEU A 201 24.70 5.94 16.98
N ILE A 202 23.39 5.92 17.23
CA ILE A 202 22.74 6.75 18.23
C ILE A 202 23.30 6.40 19.63
N GLY A 203 23.77 7.43 20.35
CA GLY A 203 24.38 7.26 21.66
C GLY A 203 25.82 6.71 21.66
N LYS A 204 26.40 6.44 20.47
CA LYS A 204 27.80 5.98 20.32
C LYS A 204 28.72 6.98 19.67
N VAL A 205 28.17 7.92 18.92
CA VAL A 205 28.91 9.04 18.32
C VAL A 205 28.63 10.31 19.11
N ASN A 206 29.60 11.20 19.19
CA ASN A 206 29.43 12.50 19.82
C ASN A 206 28.52 13.40 18.95
N ASN A 207 27.88 14.37 19.58
CA ASN A 207 27.12 15.39 18.86
C ASN A 207 28.05 16.56 18.45
N ASP A 208 29.04 16.24 17.61
CA ASP A 208 29.97 17.15 16.98
C ASP A 208 29.95 16.97 15.46
N SER A 209 30.81 17.70 14.75
CA SER A 209 30.92 17.64 13.29
C SER A 209 31.23 16.22 12.80
N ASP A 210 32.11 15.49 13.50
CA ASP A 210 32.54 14.17 13.10
C ASP A 210 31.45 13.12 13.31
N GLY A 211 30.70 13.21 14.43
CA GLY A 211 29.57 12.35 14.70
C GLY A 211 28.41 12.57 13.70
N ARG A 212 28.08 13.83 13.38
CA ARG A 212 27.09 14.14 12.34
C ARG A 212 27.54 13.65 10.96
N ALA A 213 28.82 13.84 10.61
CA ALA A 213 29.39 13.34 9.37
C ALA A 213 29.31 11.81 9.25
N ALA A 214 29.51 11.08 10.35
CA ALA A 214 29.37 9.61 10.37
C ALA A 214 27.93 9.15 10.07
N ILE A 215 26.92 9.81 10.64
CA ILE A 215 25.50 9.52 10.38
C ILE A 215 25.16 9.82 8.91
N ILE A 216 25.56 11.00 8.41
CA ILE A 216 25.37 11.42 7.02
C ILE A 216 26.04 10.44 6.05
N ALA A 217 27.25 9.98 6.35
CA ALA A 217 27.95 8.99 5.55
C ALA A 217 27.19 7.64 5.50
N GLY A 218 26.64 7.20 6.62
CA GLY A 218 25.77 6.02 6.71
C GLY A 218 24.55 6.13 5.79
N ALA A 219 23.81 7.24 5.89
CA ALA A 219 22.64 7.51 5.05
C ALA A 219 23.00 7.59 3.56
N ASN A 220 24.08 8.27 3.21
CA ASN A 220 24.60 8.34 1.82
C ASN A 220 25.03 6.96 1.29
N GLY A 221 25.56 6.08 2.14
CA GLY A 221 25.85 4.70 1.78
C GLY A 221 24.60 3.91 1.37
N VAL A 222 23.47 4.10 2.09
CA VAL A 222 22.18 3.52 1.75
C VAL A 222 21.68 4.07 0.41
N ILE A 223 21.68 5.39 0.23
CA ILE A 223 21.23 6.05 -1.01
C ILE A 223 22.03 5.52 -2.22
N LYS A 224 23.36 5.47 -2.15
CA LYS A 224 24.20 4.93 -3.22
C LYS A 224 23.88 3.48 -3.55
N ARG A 225 23.59 2.65 -2.55
CA ARG A 225 23.18 1.25 -2.76
C ARG A 225 21.85 1.18 -3.48
N MET A 226 20.85 1.96 -3.08
CA MET A 226 19.53 1.99 -3.72
C MET A 226 19.58 2.55 -5.15
N ILE A 227 20.51 3.47 -5.45
CA ILE A 227 20.79 3.91 -6.83
C ILE A 227 21.37 2.74 -7.65
N GLY A 228 22.32 1.99 -7.09
CA GLY A 228 22.88 0.80 -7.74
C GLY A 228 21.83 -0.29 -8.00
N GLU A 229 20.84 -0.44 -7.10
CA GLU A 229 19.68 -1.32 -7.24
C GLU A 229 18.59 -0.77 -8.18
N LYS A 230 18.78 0.39 -8.80
CA LYS A 230 17.82 1.10 -9.67
C LYS A 230 16.48 1.44 -8.97
N LYS A 231 16.50 1.65 -7.68
CA LYS A 231 15.36 2.08 -6.85
C LYS A 231 15.26 3.60 -6.78
N LEU A 232 16.40 4.27 -6.80
CA LEU A 232 16.53 5.73 -6.89
C LEU A 232 17.31 6.09 -8.15
N LEU A 233 17.05 7.27 -8.68
CA LEU A 233 17.82 7.84 -9.80
C LEU A 233 19.04 8.59 -9.29
N ASP A 234 18.85 9.37 -8.24
CA ASP A 234 19.86 10.21 -7.60
C ASP A 234 19.42 10.55 -6.18
N GLY A 235 20.32 11.08 -5.38
CA GLY A 235 20.03 11.57 -4.03
C GLY A 235 21.26 11.71 -3.18
N THR A 236 21.19 12.61 -2.21
CA THR A 236 22.22 12.81 -1.19
C THR A 236 21.60 13.24 0.12
N CYS A 237 22.17 12.81 1.23
CA CYS A 237 21.86 13.28 2.55
C CYS A 237 22.85 14.39 2.92
N ILE A 238 22.36 15.51 3.41
CA ILE A 238 23.15 16.65 3.88
C ILE A 238 22.67 17.06 5.27
N GLU A 239 23.48 17.82 6.00
CA GLU A 239 23.08 18.42 7.27
C GLU A 239 22.01 19.49 7.02
N ASP A 240 20.93 19.45 7.80
CA ASP A 240 19.96 20.53 7.85
C ASP A 240 20.51 21.64 8.78
N THR A 241 20.73 22.81 8.22
CA THR A 241 21.28 23.98 8.93
C THR A 241 20.21 25.03 9.25
N SER A 242 18.91 24.70 9.04
CA SER A 242 17.77 25.61 9.32
C SER A 242 17.39 25.64 10.78
#